data_7fb40de7572b7215c3c0847003d096fd
#
_entry.id   7fb40de7572b7215c3c0847003d096fd
#
_cell.length_a   1.000
_cell.length_b   1.000
_cell.length_c   1.000
_cell.angle_alpha   90.00
_cell.angle_beta   90.00
_cell.angle_gamma   90.00
#
_symmetry.space_group_name_H-M   'P 1'
#
loop_
_entity.id
_entity.type
_entity.pdbx_description
1 polymer ?
#
loop_
_entity_poly.entity_id
_entity_poly.type
_entity_poly.pdbx_seq_one_letter_code
_entity_poly.pdbx_strand_id
1 'polypeptide(L)'
;GMTLIGATNGEQGLNMIRESKPKLILLDVLMPGRDGWSILKECKSDESIKDIPVIMVSQMSQETLAFSLGADDYLTKPIDRDKFLKMVTNLLGSSTNKRILIVDDDSNTRDILGRALNDAGYEAFLAKDGKEGLDNLDKNPALIVLDLEMPRMDGFEFLENFVEMDFEDKPNILVYSGKDLSEVQEELLRKNV
;
A
#
# COMPACT_ATOMS: atom_id res chain seq x y z
N GLY A 1 13.94 29.54 23.70
CA GLY A 1 14.43 28.24 23.27
C GLY A 1 13.28 27.25 23.19
N MET A 2 13.43 26.23 22.35
CA MET A 2 12.48 25.13 22.25
C MET A 2 12.88 24.02 23.22
N THR A 3 11.94 23.44 23.98
CA THR A 3 12.19 22.28 24.82
C THR A 3 11.70 21.04 24.09
N LEU A 4 12.58 20.06 23.90
CA LEU A 4 12.25 18.77 23.31
C LEU A 4 12.03 17.74 24.40
N ILE A 5 10.93 16.98 24.29
CA ILE A 5 10.64 15.82 25.13
C ILE A 5 10.46 14.61 24.19
N GLY A 6 10.97 13.44 24.58
CA GLY A 6 10.96 12.25 23.73
C GLY A 6 10.29 11.08 24.44
N ALA A 7 9.54 10.28 23.66
CA ALA A 7 8.97 9.01 24.08
C ALA A 7 9.58 7.87 23.25
N THR A 8 9.70 6.68 23.85
CA THR A 8 10.30 5.50 23.23
C THR A 8 9.27 4.55 22.62
N ASN A 9 7.99 4.79 22.84
CA ASN A 9 6.88 4.04 22.24
C ASN A 9 5.60 4.88 22.23
N GLY A 10 4.60 4.43 21.48
CA GLY A 10 3.36 5.17 21.24
C GLY A 10 2.53 5.43 22.50
N GLU A 11 2.45 4.46 23.43
CA GLU A 11 1.67 4.61 24.67
C GLU A 11 2.28 5.65 25.61
N GLN A 12 3.60 5.59 25.79
CA GLN A 12 4.33 6.61 26.54
C GLN A 12 4.17 8.00 25.88
N GLY A 13 4.28 8.06 24.54
CA GLY A 13 4.11 9.29 23.78
C GLY A 13 2.75 9.92 24.02
N LEU A 14 1.67 9.14 23.94
CA LEU A 14 0.30 9.62 24.12
C LEU A 14 0.06 10.18 25.54
N ASN A 15 0.57 9.49 26.56
CA ASN A 15 0.48 9.99 27.95
C ASN A 15 1.22 11.33 28.10
N MET A 16 2.45 11.42 27.55
CA MET A 16 3.23 12.66 27.61
C MET A 16 2.56 13.81 26.83
N ILE A 17 1.91 13.53 25.69
CA ILE A 17 1.15 14.53 24.92
C ILE A 17 0.00 15.10 25.77
N ARG A 18 -0.76 14.24 26.47
CA ARG A 18 -1.86 14.64 27.33
C ARG A 18 -1.42 15.50 28.53
N GLU A 19 -0.29 15.14 29.13
CA GLU A 19 0.26 15.82 30.28
C GLU A 19 0.90 17.17 29.94
N SER A 20 1.75 17.18 28.92
CA SER A 20 2.58 18.36 28.58
C SER A 20 1.94 19.30 27.57
N LYS A 21 0.94 18.85 26.80
CA LYS A 21 0.26 19.59 25.73
C LYS A 21 1.27 20.35 24.82
N PRO A 22 2.13 19.63 24.12
CA PRO A 22 3.19 20.25 23.32
C PRO A 22 2.60 21.10 22.20
N LYS A 23 3.37 22.07 21.68
CA LYS A 23 2.95 22.90 20.56
C LYS A 23 3.00 22.19 19.21
N LEU A 24 3.75 21.07 19.14
CA LEU A 24 3.94 20.26 17.94
C LEU A 24 4.32 18.84 18.37
N ILE A 25 3.78 17.86 17.66
CA ILE A 25 4.14 16.45 17.82
C ILE A 25 4.88 16.00 16.56
N LEU A 26 6.04 15.36 16.74
CA LEU A 26 6.71 14.58 15.71
C LEU A 26 6.44 13.12 15.99
N LEU A 27 5.75 12.41 15.11
CA LEU A 27 5.26 11.06 15.35
C LEU A 27 5.82 10.11 14.29
N ASP A 28 6.64 9.15 14.74
CA ASP A 28 7.10 8.07 13.86
C ASP A 28 5.94 7.10 13.57
N VAL A 29 5.85 6.66 12.32
CA VAL A 29 4.87 5.66 11.89
C VAL A 29 5.26 4.26 12.39
N LEU A 30 6.54 3.92 12.34
CA LEU A 30 7.04 2.59 12.72
C LEU A 30 7.52 2.57 14.18
N MET A 31 6.60 2.33 15.08
CA MET A 31 6.95 2.21 16.51
C MET A 31 6.63 0.82 17.06
N PRO A 32 7.44 0.30 18.02
CA PRO A 32 7.15 -0.95 18.68
C PRO A 32 5.82 -0.92 19.44
N GLY A 33 4.99 -1.93 19.26
CA GLY A 33 3.74 -2.16 19.99
C GLY A 33 2.51 -1.50 19.38
N ARG A 34 2.49 -0.18 19.20
CA ARG A 34 1.41 0.56 18.54
C ARG A 34 1.99 1.41 17.43
N ASP A 35 1.43 1.30 16.24
CA ASP A 35 1.84 2.10 15.09
C ASP A 35 1.43 3.58 15.23
N GLY A 36 2.15 4.46 14.50
CA GLY A 36 1.91 5.90 14.58
C GLY A 36 0.52 6.33 14.09
N TRP A 37 -0.10 5.60 13.16
CA TRP A 37 -1.44 5.89 12.67
C TRP A 37 -2.50 5.74 13.77
N SER A 38 -2.38 4.66 14.57
CA SER A 38 -3.25 4.44 15.73
C SER A 38 -3.13 5.58 16.76
N ILE A 39 -1.91 6.06 16.99
CA ILE A 39 -1.65 7.21 17.88
C ILE A 39 -2.21 8.50 17.30
N LEU A 40 -2.01 8.76 15.99
CA LEU A 40 -2.57 9.93 15.31
C LEU A 40 -4.10 9.96 15.44
N LYS A 41 -4.76 8.83 15.15
CA LYS A 41 -6.21 8.70 15.28
C LYS A 41 -6.69 9.01 16.69
N GLU A 42 -6.00 8.50 17.71
CA GLU A 42 -6.33 8.74 19.10
C GLU A 42 -6.11 10.22 19.49
N CYS A 43 -4.98 10.83 19.07
CA CYS A 43 -4.74 12.26 19.26
C CYS A 43 -5.85 13.13 18.64
N LYS A 44 -6.29 12.80 17.41
CA LYS A 44 -7.32 13.57 16.71
C LYS A 44 -8.75 13.33 17.24
N SER A 45 -8.96 12.22 17.94
CA SER A 45 -10.25 11.91 18.60
C SER A 45 -10.37 12.46 20.02
N ASP A 46 -9.27 12.87 20.63
CA ASP A 46 -9.22 13.36 22.03
C ASP A 46 -9.39 14.87 22.03
N GLU A 47 -10.55 15.35 22.52
CA GLU A 47 -10.94 16.76 22.58
C GLU A 47 -9.91 17.66 23.28
N SER A 48 -9.08 17.12 24.16
CA SER A 48 -8.09 17.88 24.92
C SER A 48 -6.79 18.15 24.19
N ILE A 49 -6.51 17.42 23.07
CA ILE A 49 -5.24 17.44 22.33
C ILE A 49 -5.42 17.42 20.81
N LYS A 50 -6.64 17.27 20.28
CA LYS A 50 -6.91 17.15 18.83
C LYS A 50 -6.37 18.30 17.98
N ASP A 51 -6.31 19.51 18.54
CA ASP A 51 -5.86 20.72 17.85
C ASP A 51 -4.33 20.87 17.82
N ILE A 52 -3.60 19.97 18.49
CA ILE A 52 -2.13 19.98 18.43
C ILE A 52 -1.70 19.52 17.04
N PRO A 53 -0.85 20.33 16.33
CA PRO A 53 -0.30 19.93 15.05
C PRO A 53 0.57 18.66 15.19
N VAL A 54 0.38 17.69 14.27
CA VAL A 54 1.15 16.46 14.21
C VAL A 54 1.88 16.41 12.87
N ILE A 55 3.19 16.23 12.93
CA ILE A 55 4.02 15.91 11.74
C ILE A 55 4.36 14.42 11.84
N MET A 56 3.86 13.65 10.87
CA MET A 56 4.27 12.25 10.74
C MET A 56 5.69 12.18 10.19
N VAL A 57 6.55 11.45 10.89
CA VAL A 57 7.92 11.15 10.45
C VAL A 57 7.95 9.67 10.07
N SER A 58 8.17 9.36 8.80
CA SER A 58 8.16 7.98 8.34
C SER A 58 9.35 7.71 7.42
N GLN A 59 9.97 6.56 7.61
CA GLN A 59 10.80 5.89 6.61
C GLN A 59 10.02 4.75 5.93
N MET A 60 8.69 4.83 5.94
CA MET A 60 7.85 3.82 5.31
C MET A 60 8.04 3.90 3.80
N SER A 61 8.62 2.87 3.21
CA SER A 61 8.69 2.71 1.76
C SER A 61 7.30 2.37 1.21
N GLN A 62 7.00 2.70 -0.05
CA GLN A 62 5.76 2.24 -0.72
C GLN A 62 5.57 0.74 -0.55
N GLU A 63 6.68 0.00 -0.54
CA GLU A 63 6.75 -1.43 -0.25
C GLU A 63 6.12 -1.75 1.11
N THR A 64 6.54 -1.07 2.20
CA THR A 64 6.00 -1.32 3.54
C THR A 64 4.50 -0.99 3.62
N LEU A 65 4.06 0.09 2.98
CA LEU A 65 2.65 0.46 2.94
C LEU A 65 1.84 -0.56 2.13
N ALA A 66 2.33 -0.98 0.97
CA ALA A 66 1.68 -2.00 0.14
C ALA A 66 1.49 -3.32 0.92
N PHE A 67 2.52 -3.78 1.65
CA PHE A 67 2.41 -4.96 2.51
C PHE A 67 1.40 -4.77 3.65
N SER A 68 1.34 -3.59 4.27
CA SER A 68 0.35 -3.30 5.34
C SER A 68 -1.10 -3.32 4.84
N LEU A 69 -1.30 -3.04 3.55
CA LEU A 69 -2.59 -3.08 2.85
C LEU A 69 -2.88 -4.42 2.16
N GLY A 70 -2.03 -5.42 2.36
CA GLY A 70 -2.29 -6.80 1.94
C GLY A 70 -1.64 -7.22 0.63
N ALA A 71 -0.60 -6.52 0.15
CA ALA A 71 0.24 -7.01 -0.95
C ALA A 71 1.08 -8.21 -0.48
N ASP A 72 1.22 -9.23 -1.34
CA ASP A 72 1.99 -10.44 -1.05
C ASP A 72 3.45 -10.30 -1.47
N ASP A 73 3.73 -9.44 -2.46
CA ASP A 73 5.10 -9.13 -2.90
C ASP A 73 5.16 -7.74 -3.56
N TYR A 74 6.38 -7.22 -3.75
CA TYR A 74 6.63 -5.88 -4.27
C TYR A 74 7.79 -5.86 -5.28
N LEU A 75 7.58 -5.22 -6.43
CA LEU A 75 8.57 -5.09 -7.49
C LEU A 75 8.74 -3.62 -7.90
N THR A 76 9.99 -3.17 -8.00
CA THR A 76 10.32 -1.80 -8.42
C THR A 76 10.39 -1.68 -9.95
N LYS A 77 9.96 -0.57 -10.51
CA LYS A 77 10.19 -0.18 -11.91
C LYS A 77 11.65 0.33 -12.08
N PRO A 78 12.36 0.08 -13.19
CA PRO A 78 11.88 -0.66 -14.36
C PRO A 78 11.82 -2.17 -14.11
N ILE A 79 10.83 -2.84 -14.73
CA ILE A 79 10.57 -4.26 -14.51
C ILE A 79 11.58 -5.12 -15.27
N ASP A 80 12.33 -5.94 -14.53
CA ASP A 80 13.10 -7.05 -15.09
C ASP A 80 12.17 -8.24 -15.36
N ARG A 81 12.09 -8.68 -16.63
CA ARG A 81 11.17 -9.75 -17.07
C ARG A 81 11.40 -11.06 -16.32
N ASP A 82 12.66 -11.44 -16.12
CA ASP A 82 13.00 -12.73 -15.52
C ASP A 82 12.70 -12.71 -14.01
N LYS A 83 12.99 -11.57 -13.36
CA LYS A 83 12.64 -11.37 -11.95
C LYS A 83 11.12 -11.40 -11.77
N PHE A 84 10.38 -10.69 -12.60
CA PHE A 84 8.92 -10.68 -12.60
C PHE A 84 8.32 -12.08 -12.72
N LEU A 85 8.72 -12.86 -13.75
CA LEU A 85 8.21 -14.20 -13.96
C LEU A 85 8.56 -15.17 -12.82
N LYS A 86 9.73 -15.00 -12.18
CA LYS A 86 10.10 -15.77 -10.97
C LYS A 86 9.17 -15.45 -9.80
N MET A 87 8.88 -14.17 -9.56
CA MET A 87 7.96 -13.74 -8.49
C MET A 87 6.56 -14.29 -8.74
N VAL A 88 6.03 -14.17 -9.96
CA VAL A 88 4.74 -14.76 -10.37
C VAL A 88 4.72 -16.28 -10.09
N THR A 89 5.76 -16.99 -10.48
CA THR A 89 5.87 -18.44 -10.27
C THR A 89 5.91 -18.79 -8.78
N ASN A 90 6.63 -18.02 -7.98
CA ASN A 90 6.71 -18.23 -6.53
C ASN A 90 5.35 -17.98 -5.84
N LEU A 91 4.67 -16.89 -6.16
CA LEU A 91 3.38 -16.55 -5.58
C LEU A 91 2.28 -17.56 -5.95
N LEU A 92 2.29 -18.05 -7.19
CA LEU A 92 1.31 -19.04 -7.63
C LEU A 92 1.65 -20.48 -7.19
N GLY A 93 2.94 -20.78 -6.93
CA GLY A 93 3.38 -22.09 -6.46
C GLY A 93 2.84 -23.23 -7.31
N SER A 94 2.08 -24.14 -6.68
CA SER A 94 1.43 -25.29 -7.34
C SER A 94 -0.01 -25.01 -7.80
N SER A 95 -0.47 -23.74 -7.80
CA SER A 95 -1.83 -23.39 -8.22
C SER A 95 -2.12 -23.85 -9.65
N THR A 96 -3.25 -24.48 -9.85
CA THR A 96 -3.76 -24.85 -11.19
C THR A 96 -4.45 -23.68 -11.88
N ASN A 97 -4.88 -22.67 -11.10
CA ASN A 97 -5.44 -21.44 -11.64
C ASN A 97 -4.32 -20.56 -12.19
N LYS A 98 -4.33 -20.34 -13.51
CA LYS A 98 -3.31 -19.58 -14.24
C LYS A 98 -3.77 -18.19 -14.68
N ARG A 99 -4.89 -17.73 -14.16
CA ARG A 99 -5.46 -16.43 -14.50
C ARG A 99 -4.80 -15.33 -13.68
N ILE A 100 -4.30 -14.31 -14.38
CA ILE A 100 -3.58 -13.19 -13.78
C ILE A 100 -4.21 -11.89 -14.27
N LEU A 101 -4.60 -11.02 -13.34
CA LEU A 101 -5.09 -9.68 -13.63
C LEU A 101 -3.94 -8.68 -13.56
N ILE A 102 -3.73 -7.88 -14.59
CA ILE A 102 -2.77 -6.77 -14.62
C ILE A 102 -3.57 -5.47 -14.54
N VAL A 103 -3.28 -4.65 -13.54
CA VAL A 103 -3.91 -3.35 -13.32
C VAL A 103 -2.85 -2.26 -13.40
N ASP A 104 -2.86 -1.45 -14.45
CA ASP A 104 -1.88 -0.41 -14.75
C ASP A 104 -2.48 0.58 -15.76
N ASP A 105 -2.23 1.87 -15.68
CA ASP A 105 -2.77 2.86 -16.60
C ASP A 105 -1.96 3.00 -17.90
N ASP A 106 -0.67 2.59 -17.89
CA ASP A 106 0.16 2.56 -19.10
C ASP A 106 -0.13 1.33 -19.97
N SER A 107 -0.70 1.56 -21.15
CA SER A 107 -1.03 0.51 -22.11
C SER A 107 0.19 -0.29 -22.58
N ASN A 108 1.38 0.35 -22.70
CA ASN A 108 2.59 -0.34 -23.13
C ASN A 108 3.06 -1.33 -22.08
N THR A 109 3.03 -0.93 -20.80
CA THR A 109 3.37 -1.81 -19.69
C THR A 109 2.42 -2.99 -19.61
N ARG A 110 1.10 -2.75 -19.68
CA ARG A 110 0.11 -3.83 -19.74
C ARG A 110 0.37 -4.84 -20.86
N ASP A 111 0.66 -4.33 -22.08
CA ASP A 111 0.94 -5.17 -23.23
C ASP A 111 2.23 -6.01 -23.07
N ILE A 112 3.29 -5.40 -22.53
CA ILE A 112 4.57 -6.09 -22.30
C ILE A 112 4.40 -7.20 -21.26
N LEU A 113 3.78 -6.89 -20.12
CA LEU A 113 3.55 -7.85 -19.04
C LEU A 113 2.57 -8.95 -19.48
N GLY A 114 1.48 -8.56 -20.17
CA GLY A 114 0.50 -9.52 -20.69
C GLY A 114 1.12 -10.52 -21.65
N ARG A 115 1.96 -10.07 -22.58
CA ARG A 115 2.71 -10.96 -23.50
C ARG A 115 3.67 -11.86 -22.74
N ALA A 116 4.43 -11.31 -21.77
CA ALA A 116 5.37 -12.10 -20.99
C ALA A 116 4.67 -13.24 -20.22
N LEU A 117 3.49 -12.96 -19.65
CA LEU A 117 2.68 -13.95 -18.95
C LEU A 117 2.07 -14.98 -19.89
N ASN A 118 1.50 -14.55 -21.03
CA ASN A 118 0.93 -15.45 -22.02
C ASN A 118 1.99 -16.38 -22.62
N ASP A 119 3.20 -15.87 -22.93
CA ASP A 119 4.35 -16.67 -23.39
C ASP A 119 4.78 -17.70 -22.36
N ALA A 120 4.63 -17.39 -21.06
CA ALA A 120 4.92 -18.31 -19.95
C ALA A 120 3.77 -19.28 -19.61
N GLY A 121 2.66 -19.25 -20.36
CA GLY A 121 1.52 -20.16 -20.25
C GLY A 121 0.49 -19.75 -19.19
N TYR A 122 0.45 -18.48 -18.80
CA TYR A 122 -0.61 -17.88 -17.99
C TYR A 122 -1.69 -17.24 -18.87
N GLU A 123 -2.86 -16.97 -18.31
CA GLU A 123 -3.96 -16.26 -18.94
C GLU A 123 -4.03 -14.84 -18.36
N ALA A 124 -3.59 -13.83 -19.09
CA ALA A 124 -3.53 -12.45 -18.62
C ALA A 124 -4.78 -11.66 -18.99
N PHE A 125 -5.41 -11.01 -17.99
CA PHE A 125 -6.46 -10.02 -18.15
C PHE A 125 -5.89 -8.64 -17.87
N LEU A 126 -6.38 -7.61 -18.56
CA LEU A 126 -5.86 -6.26 -18.46
C LEU A 126 -6.93 -5.33 -17.92
N ALA A 127 -6.56 -4.45 -17.00
CA ALA A 127 -7.38 -3.35 -16.50
C ALA A 127 -6.55 -2.07 -16.51
N LYS A 128 -7.16 -0.94 -16.87
CA LYS A 128 -6.48 0.35 -17.04
C LYS A 128 -6.51 1.25 -15.82
N ASP A 129 -7.21 0.86 -14.77
CA ASP A 129 -7.31 1.56 -13.48
C ASP A 129 -7.85 0.62 -12.40
N GLY A 130 -7.78 1.07 -11.15
CA GLY A 130 -8.24 0.28 -10.01
C GLY A 130 -9.71 -0.11 -10.08
N LYS A 131 -10.58 0.76 -10.63
CA LYS A 131 -12.01 0.45 -10.75
C LYS A 131 -12.25 -0.70 -11.73
N GLU A 132 -11.66 -0.64 -12.94
CA GLU A 132 -11.74 -1.75 -13.89
C GLU A 132 -11.08 -3.01 -13.33
N GLY A 133 -10.04 -2.85 -12.49
CA GLY A 133 -9.42 -3.94 -11.74
C GLY A 133 -10.41 -4.63 -10.81
N LEU A 134 -11.13 -3.89 -9.98
CA LEU A 134 -12.17 -4.44 -9.09
C LEU A 134 -13.30 -5.10 -9.88
N ASP A 135 -13.76 -4.48 -10.97
CA ASP A 135 -14.81 -5.02 -11.84
C ASP A 135 -14.40 -6.35 -12.50
N ASN A 136 -13.10 -6.61 -12.67
CA ASN A 136 -12.56 -7.83 -13.27
C ASN A 136 -12.26 -8.96 -12.25
N LEU A 137 -12.49 -8.76 -10.96
CA LEU A 137 -12.30 -9.80 -9.95
C LEU A 137 -13.27 -10.98 -10.10
N ASP A 138 -14.41 -10.77 -10.76
CA ASP A 138 -15.38 -11.83 -11.11
C ASP A 138 -14.78 -12.92 -12.02
N LYS A 139 -13.69 -12.61 -12.73
CA LYS A 139 -12.93 -13.57 -13.53
C LYS A 139 -12.08 -14.53 -12.69
N ASN A 140 -12.12 -14.39 -11.37
CA ASN A 140 -11.40 -15.22 -10.41
C ASN A 140 -9.89 -15.35 -10.74
N PRO A 141 -9.11 -14.24 -10.75
CA PRO A 141 -7.66 -14.30 -10.92
C PRO A 141 -7.00 -15.02 -9.73
N ALA A 142 -5.90 -15.74 -9.95
CA ALA A 142 -5.07 -16.29 -8.88
C ALA A 142 -4.00 -15.30 -8.40
N LEU A 143 -3.68 -14.31 -9.25
CA LEU A 143 -2.72 -13.26 -8.96
C LEU A 143 -3.20 -11.95 -9.58
N ILE A 144 -2.99 -10.86 -8.85
CA ILE A 144 -3.17 -9.49 -9.32
C ILE A 144 -1.80 -8.83 -9.36
N VAL A 145 -1.43 -8.29 -10.50
CA VAL A 145 -0.23 -7.45 -10.71
C VAL A 145 -0.72 -6.01 -10.74
N LEU A 146 -0.35 -5.21 -9.73
CA LEU A 146 -0.97 -3.92 -9.43
C LEU A 146 0.05 -2.79 -9.48
N ASP A 147 -0.18 -1.79 -10.33
CA ASP A 147 0.50 -0.51 -10.21
C ASP A 147 -0.13 0.33 -9.09
N LEU A 148 0.69 1.06 -8.35
CA LEU A 148 0.21 1.99 -7.32
C LEU A 148 -0.21 3.34 -7.91
N GLU A 149 0.38 3.75 -9.02
CA GLU A 149 0.24 5.09 -9.56
C GLU A 149 -0.70 5.13 -10.77
N MET A 150 -1.99 5.15 -10.52
CA MET A 150 -3.01 5.20 -11.57
C MET A 150 -3.99 6.36 -11.36
N PRO A 151 -4.54 6.96 -12.45
CA PRO A 151 -5.59 7.97 -12.33
C PRO A 151 -6.92 7.35 -11.90
N ARG A 152 -7.79 8.15 -11.28
CA ARG A 152 -9.15 7.84 -10.80
C ARG A 152 -9.17 7.00 -9.54
N MET A 153 -8.78 5.75 -9.58
CA MET A 153 -8.60 4.86 -8.44
C MET A 153 -7.17 4.35 -8.49
N ASP A 154 -6.34 4.80 -7.56
CA ASP A 154 -4.96 4.37 -7.45
C ASP A 154 -4.85 2.97 -6.83
N GLY A 155 -3.61 2.43 -6.80
CA GLY A 155 -3.38 1.08 -6.29
C GLY A 155 -3.62 0.95 -4.78
N PHE A 156 -3.47 2.03 -4.01
CA PHE A 156 -3.75 2.01 -2.58
C PHE A 156 -5.25 1.97 -2.31
N GLU A 157 -6.05 2.80 -3.02
CA GLU A 157 -7.50 2.72 -2.97
C GLU A 157 -8.03 1.34 -3.42
N PHE A 158 -7.37 0.75 -4.44
CA PHE A 158 -7.69 -0.63 -4.84
C PHE A 158 -7.44 -1.62 -3.71
N LEU A 159 -6.27 -1.57 -3.04
CA LEU A 159 -5.92 -2.47 -1.93
C LEU A 159 -6.88 -2.31 -0.75
N GLU A 160 -7.24 -1.09 -0.38
CA GLU A 160 -8.21 -0.81 0.69
C GLU A 160 -9.57 -1.45 0.40
N ASN A 161 -10.09 -1.29 -0.82
CA ASN A 161 -11.35 -1.93 -1.22
C ASN A 161 -11.22 -3.46 -1.29
N PHE A 162 -10.09 -3.98 -1.80
CA PHE A 162 -9.85 -5.40 -1.96
C PHE A 162 -9.79 -6.13 -0.61
N VAL A 163 -9.19 -5.53 0.43
CA VAL A 163 -9.08 -6.14 1.77
C VAL A 163 -10.45 -6.31 2.42
N GLU A 164 -11.41 -5.44 2.12
CA GLU A 164 -12.78 -5.51 2.64
C GLU A 164 -13.68 -6.54 1.93
N MET A 165 -13.20 -7.13 0.82
CA MET A 165 -13.97 -8.12 0.05
C MET A 165 -13.79 -9.54 0.59
N ASP A 166 -14.85 -10.31 0.54
CA ASP A 166 -14.82 -11.74 0.85
C ASP A 166 -14.51 -12.56 -0.42
N PHE A 167 -13.54 -13.45 -0.32
CA PHE A 167 -13.13 -14.36 -1.39
C PHE A 167 -13.21 -15.81 -0.93
N GLU A 168 -13.69 -16.69 -1.80
CA GLU A 168 -13.59 -18.14 -1.60
C GLU A 168 -12.12 -18.59 -1.71
N ASP A 169 -11.44 -18.11 -2.77
CA ASP A 169 -9.98 -18.24 -2.98
C ASP A 169 -9.42 -16.84 -3.21
N LYS A 170 -8.79 -16.26 -2.19
CA LYS A 170 -8.24 -14.89 -2.27
C LYS A 170 -7.03 -14.86 -3.21
N PRO A 171 -7.05 -13.98 -4.26
CA PRO A 171 -5.88 -13.80 -5.13
C PRO A 171 -4.67 -13.27 -4.35
N ASN A 172 -3.45 -13.70 -4.74
CA ASN A 172 -2.23 -13.04 -4.31
C ASN A 172 -2.10 -11.66 -5.00
N ILE A 173 -1.37 -10.73 -4.39
CA ILE A 173 -1.13 -9.40 -4.96
C ILE A 173 0.38 -9.14 -5.06
N LEU A 174 0.83 -8.95 -6.30
CA LEU A 174 2.17 -8.44 -6.60
C LEU A 174 2.06 -6.96 -6.98
N VAL A 175 2.53 -6.10 -6.09
CA VAL A 175 2.60 -4.65 -6.35
C VAL A 175 3.88 -4.32 -7.10
N TYR A 176 3.82 -3.36 -8.03
CA TYR A 176 4.99 -2.76 -8.64
C TYR A 176 4.82 -1.25 -8.82
N SER A 177 5.89 -0.48 -8.57
CA SER A 177 5.84 0.98 -8.62
C SER A 177 7.18 1.60 -9.01
N GLY A 178 7.14 2.80 -9.56
CA GLY A 178 8.29 3.51 -10.15
C GLY A 178 8.77 4.76 -9.42
N LYS A 179 8.02 5.30 -8.45
CA LYS A 179 8.38 6.56 -7.80
C LYS A 179 8.88 6.43 -6.36
N ASP A 180 9.68 7.41 -5.97
CA ASP A 180 10.06 7.66 -4.58
C ASP A 180 8.85 8.20 -3.77
N LEU A 181 8.79 7.82 -2.54
CA LEU A 181 7.72 7.99 -1.57
C LEU A 181 7.25 9.40 -1.24
N SER A 182 7.98 10.44 -1.60
CA SER A 182 7.74 11.80 -1.09
C SER A 182 6.35 12.35 -1.44
N GLU A 183 5.82 12.03 -2.61
CA GLU A 183 4.55 12.61 -3.09
C GLU A 183 3.32 11.83 -2.60
N VAL A 184 3.40 10.49 -2.55
CA VAL A 184 2.27 9.64 -2.11
C VAL A 184 2.06 9.72 -0.61
N GLN A 185 3.13 9.80 0.18
CA GLN A 185 3.03 10.03 1.63
C GLN A 185 2.41 11.39 1.96
N GLU A 186 2.75 12.43 1.21
CA GLU A 186 2.13 13.74 1.40
C GLU A 186 0.62 13.73 1.09
N GLU A 187 0.19 12.97 0.11
CA GLU A 187 -1.23 12.90 -0.28
C GLU A 187 -2.06 12.08 0.71
N LEU A 188 -1.54 10.96 1.20
CA LEU A 188 -2.16 10.19 2.30
C LEU A 188 -2.21 10.98 3.60
N LEU A 189 -1.16 11.74 3.91
CA LEU A 189 -1.14 12.66 5.06
C LEU A 189 -2.20 13.76 4.93
N ARG A 190 -2.40 14.31 3.72
CA ARG A 190 -3.42 15.35 3.46
C ARG A 190 -4.85 14.84 3.56
N LYS A 191 -5.12 13.57 3.23
CA LYS A 191 -6.46 12.96 3.31
C LYS A 191 -6.85 12.57 4.76
N ASN A 192 -5.88 12.39 5.65
CA ASN A 192 -6.09 11.89 7.02
C ASN A 192 -5.75 12.91 8.13
N VAL A 193 -5.40 14.15 7.79
CA VAL A 193 -5.19 15.30 8.69
C VAL A 193 -6.23 16.39 8.41
#